data_c36fc31cacb232bb3a64064da434c216
#
_entry.id   c36fc31cacb232bb3a64064da434c216
#
_cell.length_a   1.000
_cell.length_b   1.000
_cell.length_c   1.000
_cell.angle_alpha   90.00
_cell.angle_beta   90.00
_cell.angle_gamma   90.00
#
_symmetry.space_group_name_H-M   'P 1'
#
loop_
_entity.id
_entity.type
_entity.pdbx_description
1 polymer ?
#
loop_
_entity_poly.entity_id
_entity_poly.type
_entity_poly.pdbx_seq_one_letter_code
_entity_poly.pdbx_strand_id
1 'polypeptide(L)'
;MIQDIAPHTWDITYKNIQPDPDSRVLFFSRGQLLVQQASDKPADEANQDIHQISFPRYEDIKAECPDTKYQYLFTLDDTAFFRVALSHADKMHILEVTGGKFINRHYMRSAAPKEYVLAAITGFHLDGWYDKNHFCGRCANRLVEDDVERMLRCPVCGNMVYPRINPAVIVGVTNGDKLLLTKYNGREYKKYALVAGFNEIGESLEETVRGEV
;
A
#
# COMPACT_ATOMS: atom_id res chain seq x y z
N MET A 1 -10.47 7.95 -10.50
CA MET A 1 -9.87 7.68 -9.17
C MET A 1 -8.92 6.49 -9.28
N ILE A 2 -8.06 6.23 -8.28
CA ILE A 2 -7.15 5.06 -8.32
C ILE A 2 -7.92 3.74 -8.33
N GLN A 3 -9.13 3.73 -7.76
CA GLN A 3 -10.04 2.57 -7.73
C GLN A 3 -10.78 2.32 -9.05
N ASP A 4 -10.71 3.22 -10.03
CA ASP A 4 -11.34 3.01 -11.34
C ASP A 4 -10.45 2.10 -12.19
N ILE A 5 -10.52 0.82 -11.94
CA ILE A 5 -9.71 -0.22 -12.58
C ILE A 5 -10.51 -1.11 -13.55
N ALA A 6 -11.74 -0.72 -13.90
CA ALA A 6 -12.53 -1.50 -14.85
C ALA A 6 -11.72 -1.81 -16.14
N PRO A 7 -11.80 -3.03 -16.68
CA PRO A 7 -12.75 -4.10 -16.34
C PRO A 7 -12.34 -5.02 -15.17
N HIS A 8 -11.22 -4.74 -14.51
CA HIS A 8 -10.69 -5.57 -13.42
C HIS A 8 -11.60 -5.53 -12.18
N THR A 9 -11.66 -6.66 -11.46
CA THR A 9 -12.40 -6.82 -10.22
C THR A 9 -11.47 -6.78 -9.01
N TRP A 10 -11.96 -6.19 -7.91
CA TRP A 10 -11.21 -6.02 -6.68
C TRP A 10 -11.96 -6.58 -5.48
N ASP A 11 -11.36 -7.56 -4.79
CA ASP A 11 -11.90 -8.13 -3.55
C ASP A 11 -10.90 -7.95 -2.39
N ILE A 12 -11.23 -7.05 -1.46
CA ILE A 12 -10.44 -6.77 -0.26
C ILE A 12 -10.86 -7.63 0.94
N THR A 13 -11.89 -8.48 0.80
CA THR A 13 -12.37 -9.37 1.87
C THR A 13 -11.23 -10.22 2.41
N TYR A 14 -11.06 -10.24 3.72
CA TYR A 14 -10.02 -11.06 4.36
C TYR A 14 -10.30 -12.56 4.14
N LYS A 15 -9.24 -13.29 3.81
CA LYS A 15 -9.25 -14.73 3.66
C LYS A 15 -8.03 -15.32 4.37
N ASN A 16 -8.24 -16.36 5.16
CA ASN A 16 -7.13 -17.12 5.76
C ASN A 16 -6.76 -18.28 4.83
N ILE A 17 -6.02 -17.96 3.76
CA ILE A 17 -5.60 -18.91 2.73
C ILE A 17 -4.09 -18.88 2.54
N GLN A 18 -3.56 -19.93 1.95
CA GLN A 18 -2.16 -20.00 1.52
C GLN A 18 -2.04 -19.62 0.04
N PRO A 19 -0.85 -19.15 -0.40
CA PRO A 19 -0.64 -18.82 -1.81
C PRO A 19 -0.71 -20.06 -2.71
N ASP A 20 -1.32 -19.89 -3.85
CA ASP A 20 -1.28 -20.81 -4.99
C ASP A 20 -0.15 -20.41 -5.98
N PRO A 21 0.16 -21.25 -6.99
CA PRO A 21 1.24 -20.96 -7.94
C PRO A 21 1.14 -19.62 -8.67
N ASP A 22 -0.07 -19.11 -8.93
CA ASP A 22 -0.32 -17.87 -9.67
C ASP A 22 -0.42 -16.64 -8.78
N SER A 23 -0.49 -16.84 -7.47
CA SER A 23 -0.51 -15.74 -6.49
C SER A 23 0.66 -14.79 -6.66
N ARG A 24 0.43 -13.50 -6.41
CA ARG A 24 1.46 -12.46 -6.45
C ARG A 24 1.99 -12.16 -5.06
N VAL A 25 3.30 -11.97 -4.96
CA VAL A 25 3.95 -11.69 -3.68
C VAL A 25 4.49 -10.27 -3.65
N LEU A 26 4.01 -9.50 -2.69
CA LEU A 26 4.47 -8.15 -2.37
C LEU A 26 5.52 -8.22 -1.27
N PHE A 27 6.79 -8.10 -1.65
CA PHE A 27 7.90 -8.08 -0.70
C PHE A 27 8.15 -6.67 -0.19
N PHE A 28 8.05 -6.48 1.12
CA PHE A 28 8.31 -5.21 1.78
C PHE A 28 9.58 -5.25 2.61
N SER A 29 10.33 -4.16 2.60
CA SER A 29 11.49 -3.95 3.45
C SER A 29 11.66 -2.46 3.78
N ARG A 30 11.56 -2.10 5.06
CA ARG A 30 11.72 -0.71 5.55
C ARG A 30 10.87 0.30 4.78
N GLY A 31 9.59 -0.01 4.55
CA GLY A 31 8.66 0.87 3.85
C GLY A 31 8.90 1.00 2.34
N GLN A 32 9.70 0.11 1.76
CA GLN A 32 9.88 -0.05 0.32
C GLN A 32 9.21 -1.35 -0.15
N LEU A 33 8.73 -1.36 -1.39
CA LEU A 33 8.10 -2.50 -2.06
C LEU A 33 8.98 -2.94 -3.23
N LEU A 34 9.19 -4.24 -3.37
CA LEU A 34 9.83 -4.81 -4.55
C LEU A 34 8.85 -4.77 -5.72
N VAL A 35 9.32 -4.26 -6.84
CA VAL A 35 8.65 -4.35 -8.14
C VAL A 35 9.60 -4.92 -9.18
N GLN A 36 9.04 -5.70 -10.09
CA GLN A 36 9.71 -6.10 -11.33
C GLN A 36 9.31 -5.10 -12.42
N GLN A 37 10.20 -4.82 -13.38
CA GLN A 37 9.83 -4.12 -14.60
C GLN A 37 9.15 -5.11 -15.54
N ALA A 38 7.90 -4.85 -15.91
CA ALA A 38 7.22 -5.57 -16.95
C ALA A 38 7.69 -5.00 -18.29
N SER A 39 8.70 -5.62 -18.92
CA SER A 39 9.30 -5.25 -20.21
C SER A 39 9.70 -3.78 -20.43
N ASP A 40 10.77 -3.55 -21.13
CA ASP A 40 11.36 -2.21 -21.45
C ASP A 40 10.54 -1.37 -22.44
N LYS A 41 9.27 -1.70 -22.67
CA LYS A 41 8.41 -0.89 -23.53
C LYS A 41 7.66 0.12 -22.69
N PRO A 42 7.80 1.43 -22.93
CA PRO A 42 6.92 2.44 -22.37
C PRO A 42 5.48 2.12 -22.77
N ALA A 43 4.53 2.29 -21.83
CA ALA A 43 3.12 1.98 -22.04
C ALA A 43 2.49 2.82 -23.16
N ASP A 44 3.12 3.92 -23.50
CA ASP A 44 2.69 4.85 -24.55
C ASP A 44 3.91 5.62 -25.06
N GLU A 45 4.10 5.71 -26.37
CA GLU A 45 5.16 6.53 -27.00
C GLU A 45 5.04 8.02 -26.63
N ALA A 46 3.86 8.45 -26.18
CA ALA A 46 3.58 9.82 -25.77
C ALA A 46 4.00 10.15 -24.33
N ASN A 47 4.35 9.14 -23.48
CA ASN A 47 4.63 9.37 -22.07
C ASN A 47 5.79 8.50 -21.57
N GLN A 48 7.01 8.91 -21.90
CA GLN A 48 8.27 8.21 -21.56
C GLN A 48 8.56 8.08 -20.05
N ASP A 49 7.77 8.74 -19.20
CA ASP A 49 7.94 8.75 -17.73
C ASP A 49 7.12 7.68 -16.99
N ILE A 50 6.33 6.85 -17.71
CA ILE A 50 5.50 5.83 -17.08
C ILE A 50 6.26 4.50 -16.95
N HIS A 51 6.39 4.02 -15.72
CA HIS A 51 7.07 2.77 -15.39
C HIS A 51 6.08 1.61 -15.34
N GLN A 52 6.27 0.62 -16.20
CA GLN A 52 5.52 -0.63 -16.11
C GLN A 52 6.00 -1.45 -14.92
N ILE A 53 5.08 -1.85 -14.04
CA ILE A 53 5.39 -2.66 -12.87
C ILE A 53 4.67 -4.00 -12.91
N SER A 54 5.31 -4.99 -12.31
CA SER A 54 4.72 -6.27 -11.97
C SER A 54 5.23 -6.76 -10.62
N PHE A 55 4.70 -7.88 -10.14
CA PHE A 55 5.11 -8.50 -8.88
C PHE A 55 5.46 -9.96 -9.12
N PRO A 56 6.44 -10.51 -8.37
CA PRO A 56 6.81 -11.91 -8.46
C PRO A 56 5.61 -12.85 -8.26
N ARG A 57 5.58 -13.94 -9.02
CA ARG A 57 4.64 -15.04 -8.76
C ARG A 57 5.17 -15.90 -7.62
N TYR A 58 4.25 -16.46 -6.84
CA TYR A 58 4.62 -17.37 -5.77
C TYR A 58 5.42 -18.58 -6.28
N GLU A 59 5.02 -19.17 -7.41
CA GLU A 59 5.71 -20.31 -8.03
C GLU A 59 7.19 -20.01 -8.31
N ASP A 60 7.50 -18.79 -8.74
CA ASP A 60 8.85 -18.40 -9.14
C ASP A 60 9.80 -18.15 -7.94
N ILE A 61 9.23 -17.99 -6.73
CA ILE A 61 10.02 -17.61 -5.53
C ILE A 61 9.88 -18.58 -4.35
N LYS A 62 8.96 -19.53 -4.39
CA LYS A 62 8.67 -20.41 -3.24
C LYS A 62 9.86 -21.25 -2.78
N ALA A 63 10.71 -21.69 -3.71
CA ALA A 63 11.91 -22.46 -3.40
C ALA A 63 12.97 -21.64 -2.66
N GLU A 64 12.99 -20.32 -2.91
CA GLU A 64 13.95 -19.38 -2.34
C GLU A 64 13.51 -18.82 -0.97
N CYS A 65 12.24 -19.05 -0.60
CA CYS A 65 11.62 -18.53 0.62
C CYS A 65 10.84 -19.61 1.40
N PRO A 66 11.44 -20.79 1.72
CA PRO A 66 10.70 -21.94 2.25
C PRO A 66 10.06 -21.69 3.62
N ASP A 67 10.70 -20.91 4.49
CA ASP A 67 10.24 -20.63 5.86
C ASP A 67 9.54 -19.27 5.99
N THR A 68 9.10 -18.70 4.88
CA THR A 68 8.52 -17.36 4.86
C THR A 68 7.04 -17.38 5.19
N LYS A 69 6.62 -16.47 6.05
CA LYS A 69 5.19 -16.24 6.33
C LYS A 69 4.58 -15.38 5.23
N TYR A 70 3.62 -15.93 4.51
CA TYR A 70 2.81 -15.25 3.52
C TYR A 70 1.50 -14.79 4.15
N GLN A 71 1.25 -13.47 4.16
CA GLN A 71 0.03 -12.89 4.71
C GLN A 71 -0.89 -12.46 3.57
N TYR A 72 -2.10 -13.04 3.48
CA TYR A 72 -3.07 -12.67 2.46
C TYR A 72 -3.48 -11.19 2.59
N LEU A 73 -3.51 -10.49 1.46
CA LEU A 73 -3.91 -9.09 1.39
C LEU A 73 -5.28 -8.89 0.73
N PHE A 74 -5.43 -9.29 -0.51
CA PHE A 74 -6.61 -9.10 -1.35
C PHE A 74 -6.53 -9.97 -2.61
N THR A 75 -7.61 -9.96 -3.40
CA THR A 75 -7.65 -10.59 -4.73
C THR A 75 -7.92 -9.50 -5.78
N LEU A 76 -7.17 -9.54 -6.88
CA LEU A 76 -7.38 -8.75 -8.09
C LEU A 76 -7.72 -9.74 -9.21
N ASP A 77 -8.91 -9.64 -9.79
CA ASP A 77 -9.51 -10.67 -10.60
C ASP A 77 -9.51 -12.03 -9.85
N ASP A 78 -8.92 -13.05 -10.41
CA ASP A 78 -8.77 -14.37 -9.77
C ASP A 78 -7.40 -14.55 -9.08
N THR A 79 -6.55 -13.53 -9.10
CA THR A 79 -5.19 -13.60 -8.56
C THR A 79 -5.14 -13.10 -7.11
N ALA A 80 -4.71 -13.95 -6.19
CA ALA A 80 -4.51 -13.59 -4.79
C ALA A 80 -3.15 -12.89 -4.59
N PHE A 81 -3.14 -11.88 -3.74
CA PHE A 81 -1.94 -11.10 -3.38
C PHE A 81 -1.56 -11.34 -1.92
N PHE A 82 -0.28 -11.60 -1.70
CA PHE A 82 0.28 -11.88 -0.38
C PHE A 82 1.38 -10.89 -0.02
N ARG A 83 1.49 -10.58 1.24
CA ARG A 83 2.56 -9.77 1.82
C ARG A 83 3.66 -10.65 2.40
N VAL A 84 4.90 -10.24 2.19
CA VAL A 84 6.08 -10.73 2.90
C VAL A 84 6.89 -9.54 3.41
N ALA A 85 7.16 -9.52 4.72
CA ALA A 85 8.07 -8.55 5.33
C ALA A 85 9.48 -9.14 5.38
N LEU A 86 10.41 -8.57 4.61
CA LEU A 86 11.79 -9.03 4.55
C LEU A 86 12.67 -8.39 5.62
N SER A 87 13.56 -9.20 6.20
CA SER A 87 14.71 -8.68 6.91
C SER A 87 15.68 -7.97 5.95
N HIS A 88 16.66 -7.26 6.50
CA HIS A 88 17.67 -6.61 5.65
C HIS A 88 18.58 -7.64 4.95
N ALA A 89 18.83 -8.77 5.58
CA ALA A 89 19.66 -9.84 5.03
C ALA A 89 18.97 -10.50 3.81
N ASP A 90 17.66 -10.76 3.92
CA ASP A 90 16.90 -11.45 2.86
C ASP A 90 16.64 -10.54 1.65
N LYS A 91 16.71 -9.22 1.86
CA LYS A 91 16.46 -8.22 0.80
C LYS A 91 17.38 -8.41 -0.41
N MET A 92 18.67 -8.66 -0.20
CA MET A 92 19.64 -8.81 -1.30
C MET A 92 19.40 -10.10 -2.08
N HIS A 93 19.12 -11.19 -1.37
CA HIS A 93 18.80 -12.47 -1.99
C HIS A 93 17.56 -12.36 -2.90
N ILE A 94 16.48 -11.76 -2.41
CA ILE A 94 15.26 -11.57 -3.20
C ILE A 94 15.48 -10.67 -4.42
N LEU A 95 16.34 -9.65 -4.34
CA LEU A 95 16.72 -8.85 -5.50
C LEU A 95 17.41 -9.66 -6.59
N GLU A 96 18.35 -10.55 -6.20
CA GLU A 96 19.07 -11.42 -7.12
C GLU A 96 18.10 -12.41 -7.80
N VAL A 97 17.22 -13.05 -7.02
CA VAL A 97 16.25 -14.03 -7.53
C VAL A 97 15.23 -13.40 -8.49
N THR A 98 14.72 -12.23 -8.14
CA THR A 98 13.60 -11.63 -8.88
C THR A 98 14.03 -10.68 -10.00
N GLY A 99 15.27 -10.20 -10.00
CA GLY A 99 15.73 -9.15 -10.89
C GLY A 99 14.99 -7.81 -10.71
N GLY A 100 14.25 -7.66 -9.61
CA GLY A 100 13.44 -6.49 -9.34
C GLY A 100 14.21 -5.34 -8.70
N LYS A 101 13.47 -4.31 -8.27
CA LYS A 101 14.00 -3.18 -7.50
C LYS A 101 13.05 -2.81 -6.37
N PHE A 102 13.61 -2.36 -5.24
CA PHE A 102 12.82 -1.79 -4.15
C PHE A 102 12.55 -0.31 -4.40
N ILE A 103 11.28 0.06 -4.36
CA ILE A 103 10.80 1.42 -4.61
C ILE A 103 9.99 1.93 -3.42
N ASN A 104 9.92 3.25 -3.27
CA ASN A 104 9.02 3.87 -2.31
C ASN A 104 7.64 4.16 -2.93
N ARG A 105 6.64 4.48 -2.08
CA ARG A 105 5.27 4.75 -2.53
C ARG A 105 5.13 5.90 -3.54
N HIS A 106 6.06 6.87 -3.55
CA HIS A 106 5.98 7.99 -4.49
C HIS A 106 6.20 7.57 -5.94
N TYR A 107 6.92 6.46 -6.15
CA TYR A 107 7.12 5.87 -7.47
C TYR A 107 5.80 5.49 -8.16
N MET A 108 4.76 5.16 -7.38
CA MET A 108 3.44 4.78 -7.90
C MET A 108 2.71 5.91 -8.66
N ARG A 109 3.17 7.16 -8.54
CA ARG A 109 2.58 8.30 -9.28
C ARG A 109 2.86 8.26 -10.78
N SER A 110 3.93 7.56 -11.18
CA SER A 110 4.36 7.38 -12.56
C SER A 110 4.46 5.88 -12.91
N ALA A 111 3.64 5.04 -12.31
CA ALA A 111 3.62 3.61 -12.55
C ALA A 111 2.33 3.16 -13.25
N ALA A 112 2.41 2.07 -13.99
CA ALA A 112 1.32 1.37 -14.64
C ALA A 112 1.57 -0.16 -14.60
N PRO A 113 0.58 -0.99 -14.82
CA PRO A 113 -0.82 -0.64 -15.07
C PRO A 113 -1.56 -0.21 -13.80
N LYS A 114 -2.70 0.44 -13.96
CA LYS A 114 -3.44 1.10 -12.88
C LYS A 114 -3.91 0.14 -11.77
N GLU A 115 -4.35 -1.06 -12.13
CA GLU A 115 -4.74 -2.11 -11.21
C GLU A 115 -3.57 -2.56 -10.32
N TYR A 116 -2.34 -2.63 -10.85
CA TYR A 116 -1.15 -2.94 -10.06
C TYR A 116 -0.70 -1.76 -9.19
N VAL A 117 -0.95 -0.53 -9.64
CA VAL A 117 -0.77 0.66 -8.80
C VAL A 117 -1.72 0.64 -7.60
N LEU A 118 -2.99 0.28 -7.80
CA LEU A 118 -3.96 0.08 -6.71
C LEU A 118 -3.47 -1.02 -5.75
N ALA A 119 -3.02 -2.17 -6.28
CA ALA A 119 -2.47 -3.27 -5.51
C ALA A 119 -1.27 -2.83 -4.66
N ALA A 120 -0.32 -2.11 -5.26
CA ALA A 120 0.86 -1.58 -4.57
C ALA A 120 0.50 -0.62 -3.43
N ILE A 121 -0.37 0.37 -3.70
CA ILE A 121 -0.75 1.38 -2.68
C ILE A 121 -1.51 0.73 -1.53
N THR A 122 -2.43 -0.20 -1.81
CA THR A 122 -3.13 -0.97 -0.78
C THR A 122 -2.15 -1.83 0.02
N GLY A 123 -1.22 -2.50 -0.67
CA GLY A 123 -0.15 -3.26 -0.04
C GLY A 123 0.72 -2.42 0.89
N PHE A 124 1.17 -1.24 0.48
CA PHE A 124 1.91 -0.29 1.33
C PHE A 124 1.12 0.13 2.57
N HIS A 125 -0.19 0.32 2.44
CA HIS A 125 -1.03 0.71 3.57
C HIS A 125 -1.13 -0.42 4.59
N LEU A 126 -1.42 -1.64 4.13
CA LEU A 126 -1.53 -2.82 4.98
C LEU A 126 -0.18 -3.22 5.59
N ASP A 127 0.92 -3.17 4.80
CA ASP A 127 2.26 -3.40 5.33
C ASP A 127 2.61 -2.44 6.45
N GLY A 128 2.37 -1.14 6.26
CA GLY A 128 2.60 -0.13 7.29
C GLY A 128 1.75 -0.32 8.55
N TRP A 129 0.56 -0.91 8.42
CA TRP A 129 -0.27 -1.27 9.57
C TRP A 129 0.32 -2.49 10.31
N TYR A 130 0.69 -3.57 9.65
CA TYR A 130 1.34 -4.72 10.25
C TYR A 130 2.67 -4.35 10.93
N ASP A 131 3.50 -3.54 10.24
CA ASP A 131 4.82 -3.10 10.73
C ASP A 131 4.74 -2.24 12.00
N LYS A 132 3.68 -1.47 12.18
CA LYS A 132 3.50 -0.58 13.34
C LYS A 132 2.76 -1.22 14.53
N ASN A 133 2.18 -2.39 14.37
CA ASN A 133 1.32 -3.00 15.36
C ASN A 133 1.85 -4.36 15.83
N HIS A 134 3.11 -4.42 16.26
CA HIS A 134 3.68 -5.63 16.86
C HIS A 134 3.28 -5.84 18.31
N PHE A 135 3.04 -4.76 19.05
CA PHE A 135 2.75 -4.78 20.47
C PHE A 135 1.43 -4.07 20.79
N CYS A 136 0.74 -4.61 21.79
CA CYS A 136 -0.51 -4.06 22.27
C CYS A 136 -0.30 -2.68 22.92
N GLY A 137 -0.98 -1.65 22.42
CA GLY A 137 -0.92 -0.31 23.00
C GLY A 137 -1.54 -0.19 24.40
N ARG A 138 -2.26 -1.23 24.89
CA ARG A 138 -2.86 -1.28 26.22
C ARG A 138 -1.97 -1.95 27.28
N CYS A 139 -1.30 -3.06 26.94
CA CYS A 139 -0.56 -3.89 27.91
C CYS A 139 0.83 -4.32 27.45
N ALA A 140 1.31 -3.78 26.33
CA ALA A 140 2.62 -4.01 25.72
C ALA A 140 2.94 -5.48 25.34
N ASN A 141 2.00 -6.42 25.47
CA ASN A 141 2.20 -7.78 25.01
C ASN A 141 2.14 -7.87 23.49
N ARG A 142 2.81 -8.88 22.91
CA ARG A 142 2.84 -9.10 21.46
C ARG A 142 1.44 -9.39 20.95
N LEU A 143 1.07 -8.72 19.87
CA LEU A 143 -0.17 -8.96 19.12
C LEU A 143 -0.03 -10.19 18.23
N VAL A 144 -1.12 -10.90 18.03
CA VAL A 144 -1.23 -12.04 17.11
C VAL A 144 -2.30 -11.77 16.07
N GLU A 145 -2.14 -12.34 14.88
CA GLU A 145 -3.15 -12.26 13.82
C GLU A 145 -4.38 -13.09 14.21
N ASP A 146 -5.54 -12.61 13.79
CA ASP A 146 -6.79 -13.33 13.93
C ASP A 146 -7.06 -14.18 12.67
N ASP A 147 -7.67 -15.33 12.82
CA ASP A 147 -7.91 -16.27 11.73
C ASP A 147 -9.18 -15.96 10.95
N VAL A 148 -10.09 -15.16 11.50
CA VAL A 148 -11.41 -14.87 10.92
C VAL A 148 -11.48 -13.50 10.29
N GLU A 149 -10.83 -12.51 10.92
CA GLU A 149 -10.87 -11.10 10.47
C GLU A 149 -9.47 -10.55 10.27
N ARG A 150 -9.36 -9.53 9.42
CA ARG A 150 -8.12 -8.76 9.28
C ARG A 150 -7.92 -7.85 10.49
N MET A 151 -7.52 -8.43 11.58
CA MET A 151 -7.18 -7.72 12.81
C MET A 151 -5.99 -8.37 13.52
N LEU A 152 -5.42 -7.63 14.45
CA LEU A 152 -4.44 -8.13 15.40
C LEU A 152 -5.09 -8.14 16.78
N ARG A 153 -4.99 -9.26 17.49
CA ARG A 153 -5.55 -9.43 18.83
C ARG A 153 -4.44 -9.58 19.86
N CYS A 154 -4.64 -8.95 21.00
CA CYS A 154 -3.78 -9.20 22.16
C CYS A 154 -4.25 -10.47 22.89
N PRO A 155 -3.42 -11.53 23.01
CA PRO A 155 -3.82 -12.76 23.68
C PRO A 155 -3.96 -12.60 25.20
N VAL A 156 -3.42 -11.51 25.78
CA VAL A 156 -3.41 -11.26 27.23
C VAL A 156 -4.60 -10.40 27.66
N CYS A 157 -4.87 -9.29 26.98
CA CYS A 157 -5.93 -8.34 27.43
C CYS A 157 -7.12 -8.24 26.46
N GLY A 158 -7.13 -9.01 25.36
CA GLY A 158 -8.21 -9.04 24.39
C GLY A 158 -8.32 -7.79 23.50
N ASN A 159 -7.40 -6.82 23.62
CA ASN A 159 -7.43 -5.62 22.78
C ASN A 159 -7.30 -5.99 21.29
N MET A 160 -8.17 -5.42 20.47
CA MET A 160 -8.24 -5.64 19.02
C MET A 160 -7.75 -4.40 18.29
N VAL A 161 -6.94 -4.61 17.23
CA VAL A 161 -6.38 -3.56 16.40
C VAL A 161 -6.70 -3.86 14.93
N TYR A 162 -7.52 -3.01 14.32
CA TYR A 162 -7.90 -3.09 12.91
C TYR A 162 -7.05 -2.17 12.05
N PRO A 163 -6.94 -2.41 10.73
CA PRO A 163 -6.35 -1.47 9.80
C PRO A 163 -7.02 -0.10 9.90
N ARG A 164 -6.20 0.96 10.01
CA ARG A 164 -6.70 2.32 10.22
C ARG A 164 -6.90 3.03 8.88
N ILE A 165 -8.04 3.70 8.75
CA ILE A 165 -8.31 4.69 7.70
C ILE A 165 -8.38 6.06 8.38
N ASN A 166 -7.68 7.05 7.81
CA ASN A 166 -7.72 8.43 8.28
C ASN A 166 -8.36 9.27 7.16
N PRO A 167 -9.66 9.62 7.27
CA PRO A 167 -10.32 10.47 6.29
C PRO A 167 -9.65 11.84 6.22
N ALA A 168 -9.57 12.38 5.01
CA ALA A 168 -9.02 13.71 4.77
C ALA A 168 -9.77 14.40 3.64
N VAL A 169 -9.83 15.71 3.68
CA VAL A 169 -10.36 16.54 2.61
C VAL A 169 -9.24 17.21 1.82
N ILE A 170 -9.44 17.43 0.53
CA ILE A 170 -8.63 18.32 -0.32
C ILE A 170 -9.58 19.27 -1.01
N VAL A 171 -9.32 20.58 -0.90
CA VAL A 171 -10.25 21.64 -1.31
C VAL A 171 -9.60 22.58 -2.30
N GLY A 172 -10.26 22.82 -3.43
CA GLY A 172 -9.93 23.91 -4.34
C GLY A 172 -10.66 25.18 -3.92
N VAL A 173 -9.97 26.11 -3.29
CA VAL A 173 -10.53 27.42 -2.91
C VAL A 173 -10.31 28.40 -4.06
N THR A 174 -11.40 28.88 -4.65
CA THR A 174 -11.37 29.75 -5.83
C THR A 174 -11.94 31.14 -5.54
N ASN A 175 -11.41 32.14 -6.22
CA ASN A 175 -11.96 33.50 -6.29
C ASN A 175 -11.88 34.01 -7.73
N GLY A 176 -12.98 33.90 -8.47
CA GLY A 176 -13.02 34.12 -9.91
C GLY A 176 -12.10 33.13 -10.63
N ASP A 177 -11.11 33.63 -11.33
CA ASP A 177 -10.09 32.88 -12.07
C ASP A 177 -8.87 32.46 -11.25
N LYS A 178 -8.84 32.79 -9.96
CA LYS A 178 -7.72 32.51 -9.04
C LYS A 178 -7.98 31.27 -8.21
N LEU A 179 -6.92 30.48 -7.97
CA LEU A 179 -6.91 29.30 -7.12
C LEU A 179 -5.91 29.50 -5.96
N LEU A 180 -6.36 29.28 -4.73
CA LEU A 180 -5.50 29.31 -3.56
C LEU A 180 -4.61 28.06 -3.54
N LEU A 181 -3.31 28.25 -3.46
CA LEU A 181 -2.33 27.18 -3.34
C LEU A 181 -1.48 27.39 -2.10
N THR A 182 -1.18 26.31 -1.42
CA THR A 182 -0.28 26.27 -0.27
C THR A 182 1.08 25.74 -0.67
N LYS A 183 2.13 26.10 0.07
CA LYS A 183 3.48 25.58 -0.10
C LYS A 183 4.13 25.39 1.27
N TYR A 184 4.63 24.19 1.51
CA TYR A 184 5.31 23.88 2.77
C TYR A 184 6.65 24.63 2.86
N ASN A 185 6.85 25.33 3.96
CA ASN A 185 8.15 25.92 4.31
C ASN A 185 9.01 24.86 5.03
N GLY A 186 10.29 24.77 4.67
CA GLY A 186 11.27 23.91 5.36
C GLY A 186 11.16 22.40 5.09
N ARG A 187 10.26 21.92 4.22
CA ARG A 187 10.13 20.50 3.85
C ARG A 187 10.81 20.20 2.51
N GLU A 188 11.15 18.91 2.28
CA GLU A 188 11.70 18.45 0.99
C GLU A 188 10.73 18.63 -0.18
N TYR A 189 9.42 18.48 0.07
CA TYR A 189 8.38 18.67 -0.93
C TYR A 189 8.25 20.17 -1.28
N LYS A 190 8.68 20.53 -2.49
CA LYS A 190 8.75 21.92 -2.97
C LYS A 190 7.59 22.34 -3.89
N LYS A 191 6.68 21.40 -4.23
CA LYS A 191 5.54 21.69 -5.12
C LYS A 191 4.41 22.38 -4.33
N TYR A 192 3.57 23.10 -5.07
CA TYR A 192 2.34 23.66 -4.53
C TYR A 192 1.31 22.56 -4.29
N ALA A 193 0.43 22.75 -3.32
CA ALA A 193 -0.67 21.87 -2.97
C ALA A 193 -1.96 22.67 -2.76
N LEU A 194 -3.10 22.00 -2.94
CA LEU A 194 -4.39 22.52 -2.49
C LEU A 194 -4.45 22.49 -0.95
N VAL A 195 -5.39 23.24 -0.38
CA VAL A 195 -5.70 23.18 1.06
C VAL A 195 -6.19 21.77 1.37
N ALA A 196 -5.67 21.16 2.43
CA ALA A 196 -6.01 19.80 2.83
C ALA A 196 -5.82 19.58 4.32
N GLY A 197 -6.73 18.83 4.94
CA GLY A 197 -6.64 18.45 6.33
C GLY A 197 -7.33 17.13 6.64
N PHE A 198 -7.02 16.59 7.83
CA PHE A 198 -7.66 15.39 8.31
C PHE A 198 -9.01 15.71 8.96
N ASN A 199 -9.98 14.81 8.72
CA ASN A 199 -11.27 14.88 9.36
C ASN A 199 -11.14 14.44 10.83
N GLU A 200 -11.64 15.27 11.75
CA GLU A 200 -11.67 14.96 13.17
C GLU A 200 -12.90 14.12 13.57
N ILE A 201 -12.78 13.45 14.74
CA ILE A 201 -13.89 12.64 15.28
C ILE A 201 -15.07 13.56 15.60
N GLY A 202 -16.22 13.28 14.99
CA GLY A 202 -17.46 14.03 15.21
C GLY A 202 -17.72 15.13 14.17
N GLU A 203 -16.79 15.41 13.27
CA GLU A 203 -16.99 16.34 12.18
C GLU A 203 -17.56 15.65 10.93
N SER A 204 -18.41 16.35 10.20
CA SER A 204 -18.70 16.06 8.79
C SER A 204 -17.53 16.51 7.89
N LEU A 205 -17.44 15.99 6.68
CA LEU A 205 -16.39 16.42 5.73
C LEU A 205 -16.52 17.91 5.38
N GLU A 206 -17.75 18.43 5.34
CA GLU A 206 -18.04 19.85 5.10
C GLU A 206 -17.59 20.76 6.26
N GLU A 207 -17.66 20.26 7.51
CA GLU A 207 -17.14 20.98 8.69
C GLU A 207 -15.63 21.02 8.67
N THR A 208 -14.97 19.92 8.34
CA THR A 208 -13.52 19.90 8.14
C THR A 208 -13.09 20.90 7.05
N VAL A 209 -13.80 20.95 5.91
CA VAL A 209 -13.53 21.94 4.85
C VAL A 209 -13.61 23.36 5.38
N ARG A 210 -14.64 23.71 6.18
CA ARG A 210 -14.78 25.06 6.75
C ARG A 210 -13.67 25.41 7.75
N GLY A 211 -13.17 24.40 8.48
CA GLY A 211 -12.07 24.58 9.43
C GLY A 211 -10.70 24.77 8.79
N GLU A 212 -10.49 24.20 7.59
CA GLU A 212 -9.22 24.28 6.85
C GLU A 212 -9.13 25.52 5.96
N VAL A 213 -10.23 26.16 5.61
CA VAL A 213 -10.29 27.36 4.73
C VAL A 213 -10.46 28.63 5.52
#